data_de31503546176e69727ea1771e4a9692
#
_entry.id   de31503546176e69727ea1771e4a9692
#
_cell.length_a   1.000
_cell.length_b   1.000
_cell.length_c   1.000
_cell.angle_alpha   90.00
_cell.angle_beta   90.00
_cell.angle_gamma   90.00
#
_symmetry.space_group_name_H-M   'P 1'
#
loop_
_entity.id
_entity.type
_entity.pdbx_description
1 polymer ?
#
loop_
_entity_poly.entity_id
_entity_poly.type
_entity_poly.pdbx_seq_one_letter_code
_entity_poly.pdbx_strand_id
1 'polypeptide(L)'
;MSRQALVSPLVLLLTGLPGLAPTPAAAQDDASAMIARIEAPQSPNRQGLDPLTLEQIMLRFRVPGVSVAVIKDFKVHWAKGYGVADVETKRPVDPSTAFQAASISKPVTAMAVVKLAQEGRLSLDQDINRLLTSWQVPESDLNRSQPVTPRTLLSHTSGSDDGFGFPGYDPGAPRPTLVQIMRGEQPSNVGPVRFARVPYAGQKYSGGGTEIVQLMLADLTGKPFPELMREKVLDPLGMTQSSFEQPPTGELAERTARAHSGAGTSMGAKWHVYPEQAAAGLWTTPSDLARFAIEVQTAYRGPAGKVLSQASAREMIAPTGVGPFAVGLMIEKRGEGWYFMHSGGNWGFSCDMVAHVRKGYGVVVMVNGGAGPIIREIEDRVAAAYGWDSLDKPIPR
;
A
#
# COMPACT_ATOMS: atom_id res chain seq x y z
N MET A 1 -60.81 55.05 -10.07
CA MET A 1 -59.53 55.54 -9.57
C MET A 1 -59.12 54.63 -8.39
N SER A 2 -58.43 53.54 -8.62
CA SER A 2 -57.93 52.61 -7.59
C SER A 2 -56.39 52.58 -7.64
N ARG A 3 -55.76 52.93 -6.55
CA ARG A 3 -54.33 52.90 -6.37
C ARG A 3 -53.93 51.45 -5.99
N GLN A 4 -53.13 50.82 -6.85
CA GLN A 4 -52.43 49.58 -6.49
C GLN A 4 -51.17 49.92 -5.73
N ALA A 5 -50.99 49.31 -4.55
CA ALA A 5 -49.80 49.37 -3.76
C ALA A 5 -48.83 48.24 -4.20
N LEU A 6 -47.63 48.61 -4.61
CA LEU A 6 -46.52 47.71 -4.89
C LEU A 6 -45.90 47.25 -3.56
N VAL A 7 -45.91 45.94 -3.31
CA VAL A 7 -45.16 45.31 -2.22
C VAL A 7 -43.89 44.70 -2.82
N SER A 8 -42.71 45.22 -2.46
CA SER A 8 -41.44 44.65 -2.80
C SER A 8 -41.08 43.54 -1.82
N PRO A 9 -40.60 42.37 -2.24
CA PRO A 9 -40.06 41.35 -1.35
C PRO A 9 -38.63 41.69 -0.90
N LEU A 10 -38.44 41.72 0.41
CA LEU A 10 -37.13 41.82 1.05
C LEU A 10 -36.38 40.49 0.92
N VAL A 11 -35.35 40.45 0.07
CA VAL A 11 -34.47 39.30 -0.04
C VAL A 11 -33.46 39.34 1.10
N LEU A 12 -33.59 38.45 2.07
CA LEU A 12 -32.60 38.21 3.13
C LEU A 12 -31.40 37.43 2.56
N LEU A 13 -30.31 38.11 2.30
CA LEU A 13 -29.01 37.48 1.99
C LEU A 13 -28.44 36.92 3.30
N LEU A 14 -28.56 35.58 3.49
CA LEU A 14 -27.79 34.83 4.48
C LEU A 14 -26.33 34.74 3.98
N THR A 15 -25.48 35.64 4.43
CA THR A 15 -24.00 35.50 4.28
C THR A 15 -23.51 34.41 5.25
N GLY A 16 -23.33 33.20 4.70
CA GLY A 16 -22.64 32.14 5.41
C GLY A 16 -21.19 32.58 5.69
N LEU A 17 -20.84 32.68 6.96
CA LEU A 17 -19.46 32.89 7.40
C LEU A 17 -18.62 31.70 6.89
N PRO A 18 -17.49 31.95 6.18
CA PRO A 18 -16.58 30.89 5.84
C PRO A 18 -15.99 30.31 7.13
N GLY A 19 -16.19 29.02 7.37
CA GLY A 19 -15.57 28.30 8.49
C GLY A 19 -14.06 28.53 8.44
N LEU A 20 -13.51 29.15 9.48
CA LEU A 20 -12.08 29.37 9.64
C LEU A 20 -11.39 28.01 9.65
N ALA A 21 -10.49 27.78 8.71
CA ALA A 21 -9.59 26.63 8.75
C ALA A 21 -8.77 26.71 10.06
N PRO A 22 -8.55 25.60 10.78
CA PRO A 22 -7.79 25.62 12.03
C PRO A 22 -6.37 26.16 11.77
N THR A 23 -5.88 26.93 12.70
CA THR A 23 -4.50 27.45 12.66
C THR A 23 -3.50 26.29 12.71
N PRO A 24 -2.28 26.42 12.14
CA PRO A 24 -1.26 25.37 12.20
C PRO A 24 -0.96 24.88 13.63
N ALA A 25 -0.99 25.76 14.63
CA ALA A 25 -0.81 25.41 16.03
C ALA A 25 -1.93 24.52 16.57
N ALA A 26 -3.21 24.83 16.29
CA ALA A 26 -4.34 24.02 16.73
C ALA A 26 -4.35 22.61 16.08
N ALA A 27 -3.88 22.49 14.83
CA ALA A 27 -3.74 21.19 14.15
C ALA A 27 -2.59 20.36 14.73
N GLN A 28 -1.51 21.00 15.20
CA GLN A 28 -0.38 20.33 15.83
C GLN A 28 -0.73 19.86 17.25
N ASP A 29 -1.50 20.65 18.00
CA ASP A 29 -2.00 20.27 19.32
C ASP A 29 -2.95 19.07 19.22
N ASP A 30 -3.82 19.02 18.19
CA ASP A 30 -4.70 17.88 17.91
C ASP A 30 -3.89 16.61 17.61
N ALA A 31 -2.85 16.68 16.76
CA ALA A 31 -1.98 15.55 16.44
C ALA A 31 -1.26 15.01 17.68
N SER A 32 -0.70 15.90 18.52
CA SER A 32 0.01 15.53 19.75
C SER A 32 -0.91 14.82 20.75
N ALA A 33 -2.12 15.32 20.92
CA ALA A 33 -3.13 14.69 21.79
C ALA A 33 -3.53 13.29 21.30
N MET A 34 -3.70 13.11 19.97
CA MET A 34 -4.02 11.82 19.39
C MET A 34 -2.87 10.82 19.52
N ILE A 35 -1.62 11.27 19.29
CA ILE A 35 -0.42 10.43 19.49
C ILE A 35 -0.35 9.95 20.95
N ALA A 36 -0.48 10.85 21.91
CA ALA A 36 -0.45 10.51 23.34
C ALA A 36 -1.53 9.49 23.71
N ARG A 37 -2.73 9.63 23.13
CA ARG A 37 -3.83 8.68 23.35
C ARG A 37 -3.54 7.29 22.77
N ILE A 38 -2.92 7.21 21.60
CA ILE A 38 -2.55 5.94 20.94
C ILE A 38 -1.42 5.24 21.70
N GLU A 39 -0.46 5.99 22.23
CA GLU A 39 0.68 5.48 22.98
C GLU A 39 0.32 4.98 24.39
N ALA A 40 -0.69 5.57 25.01
CA ALA A 40 -1.16 5.24 26.35
C ALA A 40 -1.85 3.86 26.42
N PRO A 41 -1.97 3.26 27.62
CA PRO A 41 -2.88 2.14 27.84
C PRO A 41 -4.31 2.51 27.40
N GLN A 42 -5.03 1.55 26.81
CA GLN A 42 -6.38 1.77 26.30
C GLN A 42 -7.43 1.52 27.40
N SER A 43 -8.47 2.33 27.43
CA SER A 43 -9.57 2.20 28.38
C SER A 43 -10.91 2.50 27.69
N PRO A 44 -11.96 1.73 27.95
CA PRO A 44 -12.00 0.54 28.77
C PRO A 44 -11.17 -0.60 28.17
N ASN A 45 -10.69 -1.49 29.02
CA ASN A 45 -9.91 -2.65 28.59
C ASN A 45 -10.74 -3.53 27.63
N ARG A 46 -10.32 -3.55 26.36
CA ARG A 46 -10.98 -4.35 25.33
C ARG A 46 -10.47 -5.78 25.31
N GLN A 47 -9.21 -5.99 25.57
CA GLN A 47 -8.53 -7.29 25.82
C GLN A 47 -7.00 -7.15 25.96
N GLY A 48 -6.35 -8.20 26.42
CA GLY A 48 -4.93 -8.56 26.59
C GLY A 48 -3.80 -7.54 26.40
N LEU A 49 -3.84 -6.66 25.42
CA LEU A 49 -2.82 -5.63 25.16
C LEU A 49 -3.23 -4.23 25.65
N ASP A 50 -4.50 -3.99 25.90
CA ASP A 50 -5.03 -2.68 26.28
C ASP A 50 -4.38 -2.06 27.53
N PRO A 51 -3.99 -2.82 28.56
CA PRO A 51 -3.28 -2.28 29.72
C PRO A 51 -1.85 -1.79 29.45
N LEU A 52 -1.29 -2.11 28.27
CA LEU A 52 0.10 -1.81 27.92
C LEU A 52 0.21 -0.50 27.15
N THR A 53 1.29 0.24 27.37
CA THR A 53 1.70 1.31 26.46
C THR A 53 2.19 0.71 25.13
N LEU A 54 2.26 1.54 24.07
CA LEU A 54 2.81 1.09 22.78
C LEU A 54 4.26 0.61 22.92
N GLU A 55 5.06 1.28 23.72
CA GLU A 55 6.44 0.88 23.99
C GLU A 55 6.52 -0.50 24.67
N GLN A 56 5.67 -0.75 25.66
CA GLN A 56 5.58 -2.06 26.33
C GLN A 56 5.15 -3.16 25.38
N ILE A 57 4.28 -2.87 24.40
CA ILE A 57 3.89 -3.80 23.34
C ILE A 57 5.07 -4.11 22.43
N MET A 58 5.82 -3.06 21.99
CA MET A 58 7.03 -3.25 21.19
C MET A 58 8.04 -4.16 21.91
N LEU A 59 8.29 -3.91 23.20
CA LEU A 59 9.17 -4.75 24.03
C LEU A 59 8.66 -6.19 24.15
N ARG A 60 7.37 -6.39 24.41
CA ARG A 60 6.74 -7.72 24.56
C ARG A 60 6.89 -8.56 23.30
N PHE A 61 6.71 -7.97 22.13
CA PHE A 61 6.83 -8.65 20.83
C PHE A 61 8.22 -8.53 20.20
N ARG A 62 9.17 -7.91 20.89
CA ARG A 62 10.56 -7.74 20.43
C ARG A 62 10.64 -7.07 19.06
N VAL A 63 9.79 -6.08 18.80
CA VAL A 63 9.80 -5.29 17.59
C VAL A 63 10.77 -4.13 17.76
N PRO A 64 11.92 -4.10 17.02
CA PRO A 64 12.94 -3.09 17.24
C PRO A 64 12.50 -1.69 16.86
N GLY A 65 11.79 -1.56 15.73
CA GLY A 65 11.38 -0.28 15.19
C GLY A 65 10.02 -0.32 14.50
N VAL A 66 9.26 0.75 14.69
CA VAL A 66 7.94 0.97 14.10
C VAL A 66 7.91 2.38 13.52
N SER A 67 7.31 2.54 12.35
CA SER A 67 7.00 3.84 11.77
C SER A 67 5.52 3.88 11.37
N VAL A 68 4.83 4.97 11.73
CA VAL A 68 3.38 5.11 11.54
C VAL A 68 3.10 6.43 10.83
N ALA A 69 2.15 6.44 9.89
CA ALA A 69 1.53 7.65 9.39
C ALA A 69 0.00 7.53 9.44
N VAL A 70 -0.67 8.58 9.89
CA VAL A 70 -2.12 8.63 9.99
C VAL A 70 -2.66 9.66 9.01
N ILE A 71 -3.70 9.25 8.28
CA ILE A 71 -4.47 10.10 7.37
C ILE A 71 -5.71 10.62 8.10
N LYS A 72 -5.95 11.92 8.04
CA LYS A 72 -7.18 12.60 8.49
C LYS A 72 -7.55 13.66 7.45
N ASP A 73 -8.81 13.74 7.10
CA ASP A 73 -9.35 14.73 6.17
C ASP A 73 -8.57 14.78 4.83
N PHE A 74 -8.22 13.60 4.27
CA PHE A 74 -7.47 13.45 3.01
C PHE A 74 -6.07 14.07 3.04
N LYS A 75 -5.45 14.15 4.22
CA LYS A 75 -4.09 14.66 4.43
C LYS A 75 -3.32 13.74 5.37
N VAL A 76 -2.02 13.70 5.23
CA VAL A 76 -1.16 13.13 6.27
C VAL A 76 -1.28 14.04 7.50
N HIS A 77 -1.90 13.52 8.55
CA HIS A 77 -2.12 14.27 9.77
C HIS A 77 -0.86 14.32 10.63
N TRP A 78 -0.22 13.16 10.79
CA TRP A 78 1.08 13.04 11.43
C TRP A 78 1.80 11.79 10.95
N ALA A 79 3.13 11.78 11.15
CA ALA A 79 3.98 10.60 11.02
C ALA A 79 4.98 10.56 12.17
N LYS A 80 5.20 9.36 12.74
CA LYS A 80 6.10 9.17 13.90
C LYS A 80 6.81 7.83 13.84
N GLY A 81 8.10 7.84 14.19
CA GLY A 81 8.92 6.67 14.40
C GLY A 81 9.03 6.30 15.88
N TYR A 82 9.18 5.01 16.16
CA TYR A 82 9.37 4.45 17.49
C TYR A 82 10.50 3.42 17.47
N GLY A 83 11.29 3.36 18.53
CA GLY A 83 12.38 2.41 18.66
C GLY A 83 13.54 2.68 17.70
N VAL A 84 14.20 1.61 17.23
CA VAL A 84 15.42 1.71 16.44
C VAL A 84 15.28 1.12 15.04
N ALA A 85 15.83 1.83 14.07
CA ALA A 85 15.93 1.39 12.67
C ALA A 85 16.97 0.27 12.50
N ASP A 86 17.92 0.19 13.41
CA ASP A 86 19.00 -0.78 13.39
C ASP A 86 19.49 -1.05 14.83
N VAL A 87 19.40 -2.30 15.29
CA VAL A 87 19.83 -2.69 16.64
C VAL A 87 21.35 -2.67 16.81
N GLU A 88 22.13 -2.75 15.73
CA GLU A 88 23.59 -2.71 15.78
C GLU A 88 24.10 -1.28 16.01
N THR A 89 23.57 -0.32 15.24
CA THR A 89 23.99 1.08 15.30
C THR A 89 23.18 1.92 16.29
N LYS A 90 22.06 1.39 16.81
CA LYS A 90 21.10 2.11 17.67
C LYS A 90 20.47 3.34 17.02
N ARG A 91 20.54 3.45 15.68
CA ARG A 91 19.92 4.56 14.95
C ARG A 91 18.41 4.56 15.21
N PRO A 92 17.82 5.65 15.68
CA PRO A 92 16.39 5.70 15.94
C PRO A 92 15.59 5.61 14.61
N VAL A 93 14.34 5.15 14.70
CA VAL A 93 13.37 5.33 13.62
C VAL A 93 12.85 6.76 13.64
N ASP A 94 12.89 7.41 12.50
CA ASP A 94 12.29 8.72 12.26
C ASP A 94 11.31 8.66 11.06
N PRO A 95 10.54 9.73 10.78
CA PRO A 95 9.60 9.75 9.65
C PRO A 95 10.24 9.60 8.27
N SER A 96 11.57 9.79 8.14
CA SER A 96 12.32 9.64 6.90
C SER A 96 12.94 8.25 6.73
N THR A 97 12.92 7.42 7.78
CA THR A 97 13.44 6.06 7.74
C THR A 97 12.66 5.22 6.72
N ALA A 98 13.37 4.68 5.74
CA ALA A 98 12.78 3.85 4.69
C ALA A 98 12.73 2.38 5.11
N PHE A 99 11.58 1.75 4.88
CA PHE A 99 11.32 0.33 5.09
C PHE A 99 11.00 -0.35 3.77
N GLN A 100 11.16 -1.66 3.68
CA GLN A 100 10.59 -2.42 2.58
C GLN A 100 9.07 -2.53 2.73
N ALA A 101 8.36 -2.08 1.71
CA ALA A 101 6.90 -2.17 1.66
C ALA A 101 6.41 -3.56 1.28
N ALA A 102 7.33 -4.44 0.88
CA ALA A 102 7.00 -5.80 0.46
C ALA A 102 5.82 -5.80 -0.52
N SER A 103 4.77 -6.57 -0.24
CA SER A 103 3.62 -6.71 -1.13
C SER A 103 2.78 -5.45 -1.33
N ILE A 104 2.97 -4.38 -0.54
CA ILE A 104 2.35 -3.07 -0.86
C ILE A 104 2.97 -2.47 -2.15
N SER A 105 4.08 -3.03 -2.64
CA SER A 105 4.58 -2.74 -4.00
C SER A 105 3.53 -3.01 -5.08
N LYS A 106 2.70 -4.04 -4.92
CA LYS A 106 1.68 -4.46 -5.89
C LYS A 106 0.63 -3.39 -6.20
N PRO A 107 -0.07 -2.81 -5.20
CA PRO A 107 -1.04 -1.75 -5.49
C PRO A 107 -0.38 -0.47 -6.04
N VAL A 108 0.86 -0.15 -5.63
CA VAL A 108 1.59 0.98 -6.21
C VAL A 108 1.93 0.72 -7.67
N THR A 109 2.35 -0.51 -8.03
CA THR A 109 2.54 -0.95 -9.42
C THR A 109 1.22 -0.95 -10.20
N ALA A 110 0.14 -1.43 -9.60
CA ALA A 110 -1.19 -1.43 -10.22
C ALA A 110 -1.64 -0.01 -10.62
N MET A 111 -1.31 1.00 -9.80
CA MET A 111 -1.62 2.40 -10.15
C MET A 111 -0.92 2.83 -11.45
N ALA A 112 0.33 2.41 -11.70
CA ALA A 112 1.01 2.68 -12.98
C ALA A 112 0.31 1.98 -14.15
N VAL A 113 -0.13 0.73 -13.98
CA VAL A 113 -0.88 0.00 -15.02
C VAL A 113 -2.21 0.69 -15.32
N VAL A 114 -2.97 1.06 -14.29
CA VAL A 114 -4.24 1.79 -14.46
C VAL A 114 -4.01 3.17 -15.10
N LYS A 115 -2.90 3.85 -14.76
CA LYS A 115 -2.50 5.11 -15.41
C LYS A 115 -2.22 4.93 -16.89
N LEU A 116 -1.49 3.89 -17.28
CA LEU A 116 -1.23 3.58 -18.69
C LEU A 116 -2.50 3.17 -19.44
N ALA A 117 -3.44 2.47 -18.78
CA ALA A 117 -4.75 2.18 -19.34
C ALA A 117 -5.57 3.46 -19.57
N GLN A 118 -5.56 4.40 -18.62
CA GLN A 118 -6.16 5.72 -18.74
C GLN A 118 -5.56 6.54 -19.90
N GLU A 119 -4.27 6.35 -20.18
CA GLU A 119 -3.56 6.98 -21.31
C GLU A 119 -3.82 6.26 -22.66
N GLY A 120 -4.63 5.20 -22.67
CA GLY A 120 -4.94 4.41 -23.88
C GLY A 120 -3.78 3.53 -24.39
N ARG A 121 -2.74 3.33 -23.54
CA ARG A 121 -1.56 2.53 -23.90
C ARG A 121 -1.82 1.01 -23.79
N LEU A 122 -2.79 0.60 -23.01
CA LEU A 122 -3.22 -0.77 -22.84
C LEU A 122 -4.69 -0.83 -22.40
N SER A 123 -5.30 -2.03 -22.48
CA SER A 123 -6.58 -2.33 -21.81
C SER A 123 -6.33 -3.30 -20.67
N LEU A 124 -7.00 -3.07 -19.53
CA LEU A 124 -6.93 -4.01 -18.39
C LEU A 124 -7.47 -5.41 -18.75
N ASP A 125 -8.31 -5.51 -19.78
CA ASP A 125 -9.02 -6.72 -20.18
C ASP A 125 -8.49 -7.35 -21.47
N GLN A 126 -7.42 -6.80 -22.07
CA GLN A 126 -6.81 -7.43 -23.23
C GLN A 126 -5.93 -8.61 -22.82
N ASP A 127 -5.75 -9.56 -23.75
CA ASP A 127 -4.79 -10.65 -23.58
C ASP A 127 -3.39 -10.11 -23.29
N ILE A 128 -2.80 -10.56 -22.18
CA ILE A 128 -1.48 -10.12 -21.73
C ILE A 128 -0.39 -10.43 -22.77
N ASN A 129 -0.51 -11.51 -23.53
CA ASN A 129 0.45 -11.92 -24.57
C ASN A 129 0.53 -10.93 -25.74
N ARG A 130 -0.44 -10.03 -25.89
CA ARG A 130 -0.36 -8.92 -26.86
C ARG A 130 0.51 -7.76 -26.40
N LEU A 131 0.86 -7.76 -25.10
CA LEU A 131 1.69 -6.73 -24.46
C LEU A 131 3.11 -7.24 -24.15
N LEU A 132 3.26 -8.55 -24.04
CA LEU A 132 4.52 -9.23 -23.75
C LEU A 132 5.30 -9.54 -25.03
N THR A 133 6.60 -9.19 -25.04
CA THR A 133 7.53 -9.50 -26.14
C THR A 133 8.70 -10.36 -25.71
N SER A 134 9.17 -10.22 -24.46
CA SER A 134 10.35 -10.92 -23.94
C SER A 134 10.05 -12.34 -23.44
N TRP A 135 8.81 -12.59 -23.08
CA TRP A 135 8.28 -13.89 -22.64
C TRP A 135 6.77 -13.88 -22.83
N GLN A 136 6.15 -15.03 -22.90
CA GLN A 136 4.70 -15.16 -23.03
C GLN A 136 4.14 -16.18 -22.06
N VAL A 137 2.91 -15.94 -21.59
CA VAL A 137 2.12 -16.91 -20.86
C VAL A 137 1.88 -18.11 -21.80
N PRO A 138 2.26 -19.34 -21.40
CA PRO A 138 2.07 -20.51 -22.23
C PRO A 138 0.60 -20.74 -22.58
N GLU A 139 0.32 -20.99 -23.85
CA GLU A 139 -1.02 -21.34 -24.32
C GLU A 139 -1.44 -22.72 -23.81
N SER A 140 -2.65 -22.83 -23.33
CA SER A 140 -3.23 -24.07 -22.82
C SER A 140 -4.76 -24.06 -22.94
N ASP A 141 -5.40 -25.19 -22.70
CA ASP A 141 -6.87 -25.26 -22.66
C ASP A 141 -7.46 -24.37 -21.54
N LEU A 142 -6.67 -24.01 -20.52
CA LEU A 142 -7.10 -23.18 -19.39
C LEU A 142 -7.26 -21.71 -19.76
N ASN A 143 -6.49 -21.21 -20.73
CA ASN A 143 -6.48 -19.79 -21.09
C ASN A 143 -6.87 -19.48 -22.56
N ARG A 144 -7.19 -20.52 -23.36
CA ARG A 144 -7.55 -20.36 -24.78
C ARG A 144 -8.87 -19.60 -24.97
N SER A 145 -9.89 -19.92 -24.18
CA SER A 145 -11.20 -19.27 -24.26
C SER A 145 -11.32 -18.01 -23.39
N GLN A 146 -10.50 -17.90 -22.36
CA GLN A 146 -10.47 -16.78 -21.43
C GLN A 146 -9.02 -16.41 -21.12
N PRO A 147 -8.46 -15.40 -21.82
CA PRO A 147 -7.04 -15.07 -21.70
C PRO A 147 -6.68 -14.53 -20.33
N VAL A 148 -5.43 -14.72 -19.96
CA VAL A 148 -4.81 -13.99 -18.84
C VAL A 148 -4.71 -12.51 -19.23
N THR A 149 -5.16 -11.62 -18.37
CA THR A 149 -5.22 -10.18 -18.61
C THR A 149 -4.50 -9.40 -17.51
N PRO A 150 -4.11 -8.12 -17.73
CA PRO A 150 -3.62 -7.27 -16.66
C PRO A 150 -4.53 -7.25 -15.42
N ARG A 151 -5.84 -7.19 -15.61
CA ARG A 151 -6.82 -7.24 -14.52
C ARG A 151 -6.73 -8.54 -13.73
N THR A 152 -6.74 -9.69 -14.40
CA THR A 152 -6.71 -11.00 -13.72
C THR A 152 -5.41 -11.24 -12.96
N LEU A 153 -4.28 -10.73 -13.45
CA LEU A 153 -3.00 -10.78 -12.76
C LEU A 153 -3.01 -9.92 -11.50
N LEU A 154 -3.49 -8.67 -11.60
CA LEU A 154 -3.53 -7.71 -10.50
C LEU A 154 -4.59 -8.03 -9.44
N SER A 155 -5.64 -8.77 -9.80
CA SER A 155 -6.68 -9.23 -8.86
C SER A 155 -6.45 -10.65 -8.34
N HIS A 156 -5.35 -11.29 -8.72
CA HIS A 156 -5.02 -12.67 -8.34
C HIS A 156 -6.06 -13.71 -8.79
N THR A 157 -6.71 -13.43 -9.92
CA THR A 157 -7.73 -14.31 -10.53
C THR A 157 -7.28 -14.90 -11.88
N SER A 158 -6.02 -14.76 -12.23
CA SER A 158 -5.44 -15.22 -13.50
C SER A 158 -5.34 -16.73 -13.66
N GLY A 159 -5.57 -17.49 -12.58
CA GLY A 159 -5.35 -18.93 -12.56
C GLY A 159 -3.91 -19.34 -12.30
N SER A 160 -3.00 -18.40 -12.03
CA SER A 160 -1.62 -18.70 -11.62
C SER A 160 -1.58 -19.49 -10.32
N ASP A 161 -0.58 -20.35 -10.19
CA ASP A 161 -0.43 -21.32 -9.08
C ASP A 161 0.94 -21.24 -8.39
N ASP A 162 1.68 -20.17 -8.60
CA ASP A 162 2.91 -19.88 -7.87
C ASP A 162 2.60 -19.47 -6.43
N GLY A 163 3.61 -19.51 -5.58
CA GLY A 163 3.45 -19.27 -4.15
C GLY A 163 3.20 -17.81 -3.75
N PHE A 164 3.16 -17.58 -2.45
CA PHE A 164 2.77 -16.33 -1.80
C PHE A 164 3.70 -15.15 -2.04
N GLY A 165 5.00 -15.37 -2.20
CA GLY A 165 5.96 -14.29 -2.24
C GLY A 165 7.36 -14.79 -2.56
N PHE A 166 8.32 -13.91 -2.36
CA PHE A 166 9.70 -14.13 -2.70
C PHE A 166 10.57 -14.07 -1.44
N PRO A 167 11.55 -14.98 -1.29
CA PRO A 167 12.47 -14.93 -0.13
C PRO A 167 13.45 -13.75 -0.22
N GLY A 168 13.61 -13.14 -1.42
CA GLY A 168 14.63 -12.16 -1.69
C GLY A 168 16.02 -12.79 -1.78
N TYR A 169 17.01 -11.97 -2.10
CA TYR A 169 18.40 -12.39 -2.34
C TYR A 169 19.33 -11.65 -1.39
N ASP A 170 20.33 -12.34 -0.87
CA ASP A 170 21.45 -11.69 -0.19
C ASP A 170 22.05 -10.61 -1.12
N PRO A 171 22.46 -9.42 -0.63
CA PRO A 171 22.96 -8.34 -1.46
C PRO A 171 24.14 -8.72 -2.37
N GLY A 172 24.95 -9.70 -1.95
CA GLY A 172 26.09 -10.22 -2.72
C GLY A 172 25.76 -11.38 -3.66
N ALA A 173 24.54 -11.93 -3.61
CA ALA A 173 24.17 -13.08 -4.42
C ALA A 173 23.88 -12.69 -5.88
N PRO A 174 24.10 -13.61 -6.84
CA PRO A 174 23.62 -13.46 -8.21
C PRO A 174 22.10 -13.24 -8.23
N ARG A 175 21.64 -12.35 -9.09
CA ARG A 175 20.23 -12.01 -9.25
C ARG A 175 19.68 -12.49 -10.58
N PRO A 176 18.50 -13.08 -10.62
CA PRO A 176 17.86 -13.49 -11.86
C PRO A 176 17.34 -12.29 -12.66
N THR A 177 17.21 -12.47 -13.96
CA THR A 177 16.38 -11.65 -14.82
C THR A 177 14.90 -12.00 -14.60
N LEU A 178 13.97 -11.13 -15.01
CA LEU A 178 12.52 -11.40 -14.93
C LEU A 178 12.16 -12.69 -15.67
N VAL A 179 12.75 -12.93 -16.85
CA VAL A 179 12.48 -14.15 -17.62
C VAL A 179 12.94 -15.41 -16.88
N GLN A 180 14.10 -15.35 -16.19
CA GLN A 180 14.56 -16.46 -15.35
C GLN A 180 13.61 -16.69 -14.16
N ILE A 181 13.06 -15.62 -13.56
CA ILE A 181 12.03 -15.76 -12.51
C ILE A 181 10.78 -16.45 -13.07
N MET A 182 10.28 -16.00 -14.25
CA MET A 182 9.10 -16.61 -14.88
C MET A 182 9.30 -18.12 -15.17
N ARG A 183 10.53 -18.51 -15.54
CA ARG A 183 10.89 -19.89 -15.87
C ARG A 183 11.38 -20.72 -14.68
N GLY A 184 11.61 -20.10 -13.53
CA GLY A 184 12.24 -20.76 -12.38
C GLY A 184 13.68 -21.23 -12.67
N GLU A 185 14.40 -20.54 -13.57
CA GLU A 185 15.75 -20.86 -13.97
C GLU A 185 16.77 -20.20 -13.03
N GLN A 186 17.86 -20.90 -12.75
CA GLN A 186 18.96 -20.34 -11.94
C GLN A 186 19.45 -18.99 -12.50
N PRO A 187 19.72 -17.98 -11.63
CA PRO A 187 19.81 -18.05 -10.18
C PRO A 187 18.47 -17.76 -9.44
N SER A 188 17.31 -17.91 -10.09
CA SER A 188 16.03 -17.78 -9.40
C SER A 188 15.93 -18.75 -8.22
N ASN A 189 15.53 -18.25 -7.07
CA ASN A 189 15.33 -19.03 -5.85
C ASN A 189 13.86 -19.45 -5.63
N VAL A 190 13.02 -19.26 -6.64
CA VAL A 190 11.62 -19.69 -6.69
C VAL A 190 11.38 -20.55 -7.93
N GLY A 191 10.33 -21.37 -7.89
CA GLY A 191 9.90 -22.18 -9.02
C GLY A 191 9.25 -21.35 -10.15
N PRO A 192 8.98 -21.97 -11.31
CA PRO A 192 8.38 -21.29 -12.45
C PRO A 192 6.95 -20.83 -12.15
N VAL A 193 6.55 -19.74 -12.79
CA VAL A 193 5.14 -19.29 -12.77
C VAL A 193 4.33 -20.23 -13.65
N ARG A 194 3.31 -20.84 -13.07
CA ARG A 194 2.42 -21.82 -13.74
C ARG A 194 0.98 -21.38 -13.61
N PHE A 195 0.16 -21.84 -14.55
CA PHE A 195 -1.28 -21.62 -14.55
C PHE A 195 -1.98 -23.00 -14.39
N ALA A 196 -2.82 -23.12 -13.37
CA ALA A 196 -3.47 -24.37 -12.99
C ALA A 196 -5.01 -24.27 -13.05
N ARG A 197 -5.55 -23.10 -13.36
CA ARG A 197 -6.99 -22.83 -13.42
C ARG A 197 -7.32 -21.88 -14.57
N VAL A 198 -8.56 -21.94 -15.03
CA VAL A 198 -9.12 -20.93 -15.94
C VAL A 198 -9.16 -19.57 -15.20
N PRO A 199 -8.81 -18.45 -15.83
CA PRO A 199 -9.00 -17.12 -15.25
C PRO A 199 -10.43 -16.93 -14.71
N TYR A 200 -10.54 -16.29 -13.56
CA TYR A 200 -11.77 -16.08 -12.76
C TYR A 200 -12.41 -17.36 -12.16
N ALA A 201 -11.89 -18.56 -12.38
CA ALA A 201 -12.40 -19.77 -11.72
C ALA A 201 -12.16 -19.78 -10.19
N GLY A 202 -11.34 -18.89 -9.69
CA GLY A 202 -11.04 -18.70 -8.28
C GLY A 202 -9.96 -17.66 -8.08
N GLN A 203 -9.79 -17.23 -6.83
CA GLN A 203 -8.73 -16.32 -6.44
C GLN A 203 -7.60 -17.09 -5.76
N LYS A 204 -6.37 -16.88 -6.19
CA LYS A 204 -5.15 -17.34 -5.53
C LYS A 204 -4.08 -16.27 -5.61
N TYR A 205 -3.64 -15.79 -4.45
CA TYR A 205 -2.58 -14.79 -4.38
C TYR A 205 -1.33 -15.27 -5.10
N SER A 206 -0.75 -14.42 -5.96
CA SER A 206 0.37 -14.75 -6.83
C SER A 206 1.36 -13.60 -6.90
N GLY A 207 2.58 -13.86 -6.46
CA GLY A 207 3.73 -12.96 -6.67
C GLY A 207 4.15 -12.98 -8.13
N GLY A 208 4.28 -14.16 -8.73
CA GLY A 208 4.67 -14.34 -10.13
C GLY A 208 3.71 -13.69 -11.12
N GLY A 209 2.41 -13.67 -10.81
CA GLY A 209 1.45 -12.91 -11.61
C GLY A 209 1.76 -11.41 -11.65
N THR A 210 2.26 -10.85 -10.55
CA THR A 210 2.69 -9.44 -10.53
C THR A 210 4.01 -9.24 -11.26
N GLU A 211 4.89 -10.24 -11.28
CA GLU A 211 6.14 -10.17 -12.05
C GLU A 211 5.88 -10.23 -13.57
N ILE A 212 4.84 -10.92 -14.01
CA ILE A 212 4.37 -10.82 -15.41
C ILE A 212 3.96 -9.37 -15.72
N VAL A 213 3.32 -8.69 -14.77
CA VAL A 213 2.98 -7.26 -14.92
C VAL A 213 4.24 -6.40 -14.99
N GLN A 214 5.28 -6.67 -14.19
CA GLN A 214 6.56 -5.96 -14.29
C GLN A 214 7.18 -6.13 -15.68
N LEU A 215 7.21 -7.35 -16.19
CA LEU A 215 7.73 -7.66 -17.53
C LEU A 215 6.91 -6.95 -18.62
N MET A 216 5.58 -7.00 -18.52
CA MET A 216 4.68 -6.27 -19.42
C MET A 216 4.98 -4.77 -19.44
N LEU A 217 5.19 -4.16 -18.28
CA LEU A 217 5.50 -2.74 -18.19
C LEU A 217 6.86 -2.41 -18.84
N ALA A 218 7.87 -3.25 -18.65
CA ALA A 218 9.18 -3.11 -19.30
C ALA A 218 9.07 -3.27 -20.83
N ASP A 219 8.38 -4.30 -21.29
CA ASP A 219 8.18 -4.56 -22.73
C ASP A 219 7.38 -3.44 -23.42
N LEU A 220 6.31 -2.96 -22.79
CA LEU A 220 5.44 -1.92 -23.33
C LEU A 220 6.12 -0.55 -23.41
N THR A 221 6.98 -0.23 -22.45
CA THR A 221 7.53 1.13 -22.31
C THR A 221 8.98 1.25 -22.73
N GLY A 222 9.73 0.13 -22.74
CA GLY A 222 11.19 0.12 -22.96
C GLY A 222 11.99 0.77 -21.84
N LYS A 223 11.34 1.10 -20.70
CA LYS A 223 11.98 1.78 -19.56
C LYS A 223 12.36 0.80 -18.45
N PRO A 224 13.46 1.07 -17.74
CA PRO A 224 13.71 0.40 -16.46
C PRO A 224 12.54 0.60 -15.49
N PHE A 225 12.13 -0.46 -14.81
CA PHE A 225 10.95 -0.43 -13.95
C PHE A 225 10.99 0.67 -12.86
N PRO A 226 12.11 0.91 -12.14
CA PRO A 226 12.19 1.99 -11.16
C PRO A 226 11.98 3.38 -11.76
N GLU A 227 12.49 3.62 -12.97
CA GLU A 227 12.32 4.88 -13.69
C GLU A 227 10.86 5.10 -14.07
N LEU A 228 10.21 4.08 -14.63
CA LEU A 228 8.79 4.12 -14.98
C LEU A 228 7.93 4.43 -13.76
N MET A 229 8.17 3.74 -12.65
CA MET A 229 7.40 3.92 -11.42
C MET A 229 7.61 5.32 -10.83
N ARG A 230 8.84 5.83 -10.87
CA ARG A 230 9.14 7.19 -10.44
C ARG A 230 8.35 8.20 -11.26
N GLU A 231 8.40 8.11 -12.61
CA GLU A 231 7.73 9.02 -13.53
C GLU A 231 6.19 8.96 -13.40
N LYS A 232 5.62 7.76 -13.37
CA LYS A 232 4.16 7.58 -13.47
C LYS A 232 3.43 7.67 -12.14
N VAL A 233 4.10 7.39 -11.01
CA VAL A 233 3.45 7.29 -9.70
C VAL A 233 4.18 8.12 -8.64
N LEU A 234 5.48 7.86 -8.39
CA LEU A 234 6.12 8.40 -7.20
C LEU A 234 6.25 9.93 -7.25
N ASP A 235 6.82 10.49 -8.32
CA ASP A 235 7.01 11.94 -8.48
C ASP A 235 5.67 12.69 -8.51
N PRO A 236 4.65 12.28 -9.31
CA PRO A 236 3.35 12.96 -9.30
C PRO A 236 2.66 12.98 -7.94
N LEU A 237 2.83 11.93 -7.13
CA LEU A 237 2.27 11.85 -5.78
C LEU A 237 3.10 12.58 -4.74
N GLY A 238 4.31 13.00 -5.06
CA GLY A 238 5.27 13.56 -4.12
C GLY A 238 5.80 12.51 -3.13
N MET A 239 5.93 11.25 -3.57
CA MET A 239 6.53 10.15 -2.81
C MET A 239 8.06 10.20 -2.93
N THR A 240 8.65 11.32 -2.56
CA THR A 240 10.06 11.65 -2.79
C THR A 240 11.04 10.81 -1.96
N GLN A 241 10.53 10.09 -0.97
CA GLN A 241 11.33 9.22 -0.11
C GLN A 241 11.22 7.75 -0.48
N SER A 242 10.63 7.46 -1.65
CA SER A 242 10.34 6.12 -2.13
C SER A 242 11.12 5.80 -3.41
N SER A 243 11.49 4.53 -3.58
CA SER A 243 12.12 4.03 -4.81
C SER A 243 11.90 2.53 -4.98
N PHE A 244 11.85 2.08 -6.23
CA PHE A 244 11.90 0.67 -6.59
C PHE A 244 13.32 0.19 -6.94
N GLU A 245 14.34 1.02 -6.74
CA GLU A 245 15.73 0.60 -6.96
C GLU A 245 16.13 -0.54 -6.03
N GLN A 246 16.75 -1.58 -6.62
CA GLN A 246 17.17 -2.79 -5.93
C GLN A 246 18.59 -3.20 -6.37
N PRO A 247 19.60 -3.13 -5.48
CA PRO A 247 19.54 -2.60 -4.11
C PRO A 247 19.34 -1.09 -4.05
N PRO A 248 18.92 -0.55 -2.90
CA PRO A 248 18.88 0.91 -2.71
C PRO A 248 20.30 1.48 -2.73
N THR A 249 20.45 2.69 -3.27
CA THR A 249 21.76 3.37 -3.42
C THR A 249 21.72 4.77 -2.81
N GLY A 250 22.89 5.38 -2.63
CA GLY A 250 23.05 6.76 -2.17
C GLY A 250 22.30 7.05 -0.86
N GLU A 251 21.67 8.22 -0.78
CA GLU A 251 20.93 8.70 0.39
C GLU A 251 19.81 7.74 0.83
N LEU A 252 19.17 7.06 -0.12
CA LEU A 252 18.14 6.07 0.23
C LEU A 252 18.74 4.91 1.04
N ALA A 253 19.90 4.36 0.61
CA ALA A 253 20.55 3.27 1.32
C ALA A 253 20.95 3.63 2.76
N GLU A 254 21.34 4.89 2.99
CA GLU A 254 21.66 5.41 4.32
C GLU A 254 20.44 5.46 5.23
N ARG A 255 19.29 5.83 4.69
CA ARG A 255 18.02 5.96 5.44
C ARG A 255 17.30 4.63 5.67
N THR A 256 17.67 3.55 4.97
CA THR A 256 16.99 2.26 5.14
C THR A 256 17.10 1.72 6.56
N ALA A 257 16.02 1.15 7.06
CA ALA A 257 16.05 0.30 8.25
C ALA A 257 16.80 -1.01 7.97
N ARG A 258 17.30 -1.66 9.02
CA ARG A 258 17.81 -3.03 9.00
C ARG A 258 16.65 -4.01 9.19
N ALA A 259 16.74 -5.14 8.51
CA ALA A 259 15.88 -6.30 8.74
C ALA A 259 16.23 -6.98 10.08
N HIS A 260 15.21 -7.39 10.83
CA HIS A 260 15.40 -8.13 12.09
C HIS A 260 14.54 -9.40 12.12
N SER A 261 15.00 -10.37 12.86
CA SER A 261 14.27 -11.61 13.11
C SER A 261 13.02 -11.39 13.97
N GLY A 262 12.16 -12.38 14.07
CA GLY A 262 11.03 -12.35 15.03
C GLY A 262 11.45 -12.25 16.50
N ALA A 263 12.75 -12.50 16.80
CA ALA A 263 13.33 -12.26 18.12
C ALA A 263 13.89 -10.85 18.30
N GLY A 264 13.76 -9.97 17.29
CA GLY A 264 14.27 -8.60 17.32
C GLY A 264 15.79 -8.48 17.18
N THR A 265 16.45 -9.51 16.65
CA THR A 265 17.91 -9.55 16.46
C THR A 265 18.28 -9.33 14.99
N SER A 266 19.53 -8.86 14.75
CA SER A 266 20.09 -8.79 13.41
C SER A 266 20.13 -10.17 12.75
N MET A 267 19.92 -10.21 11.43
CA MET A 267 19.87 -11.42 10.62
C MET A 267 21.08 -11.57 9.69
N GLY A 268 22.17 -10.87 9.96
CA GLY A 268 23.37 -10.84 9.14
C GLY A 268 23.34 -9.71 8.11
N ALA A 269 22.75 -9.94 6.93
CA ALA A 269 22.59 -8.86 5.97
C ALA A 269 21.72 -7.71 6.52
N LYS A 270 21.93 -6.49 6.03
CA LYS A 270 21.09 -5.36 6.44
C LYS A 270 19.67 -5.53 5.92
N TRP A 271 19.51 -6.09 4.74
CA TRP A 271 18.23 -6.39 4.06
C TRP A 271 18.48 -7.34 2.88
N HIS A 272 17.46 -7.98 2.36
CA HIS A 272 17.49 -8.70 1.10
C HIS A 272 17.11 -7.80 -0.08
N VAL A 273 17.60 -8.16 -1.27
CA VAL A 273 17.31 -7.52 -2.56
C VAL A 273 16.18 -8.28 -3.25
N TYR A 274 15.30 -7.56 -3.89
CA TYR A 274 14.15 -8.13 -4.60
C TYR A 274 14.17 -7.67 -6.06
N PRO A 275 14.75 -8.45 -7.00
CA PRO A 275 14.57 -8.18 -8.43
C PRO A 275 13.10 -8.25 -8.85
N GLU A 276 12.27 -8.92 -8.05
CA GLU A 276 10.82 -8.93 -8.09
C GLU A 276 10.25 -7.58 -7.58
N GLN A 277 10.60 -6.52 -8.29
CA GLN A 277 10.34 -5.14 -7.85
C GLN A 277 8.85 -4.83 -7.76
N ALA A 278 8.07 -5.23 -8.78
CA ALA A 278 6.63 -4.98 -8.80
C ALA A 278 5.89 -5.66 -7.67
N ALA A 279 6.31 -6.86 -7.29
CA ALA A 279 5.67 -7.64 -6.23
C ALA A 279 6.15 -7.27 -4.82
N ALA A 280 7.43 -6.87 -4.66
CA ALA A 280 8.05 -6.79 -3.33
C ALA A 280 9.16 -5.73 -3.17
N GLY A 281 9.52 -4.98 -4.23
CA GLY A 281 10.77 -4.20 -4.26
C GLY A 281 10.66 -2.74 -3.82
N LEU A 282 9.51 -2.23 -3.40
CA LEU A 282 9.37 -0.84 -3.00
C LEU A 282 10.03 -0.56 -1.64
N TRP A 283 10.96 0.38 -1.62
CA TRP A 283 11.44 1.07 -0.44
C TRP A 283 10.64 2.36 -0.25
N THR A 284 10.14 2.62 0.97
CA THR A 284 9.25 3.74 1.20
C THR A 284 9.16 4.13 2.68
N THR A 285 8.45 5.21 2.95
CA THR A 285 8.04 5.62 4.30
C THR A 285 6.51 5.52 4.44
N PRO A 286 5.98 5.42 5.68
CA PRO A 286 4.54 5.44 5.88
C PRO A 286 3.86 6.71 5.33
N SER A 287 4.55 7.86 5.38
CA SER A 287 4.05 9.13 4.83
C SER A 287 3.84 9.07 3.32
N ASP A 288 4.76 8.43 2.60
CA ASP A 288 4.65 8.29 1.15
C ASP A 288 3.53 7.31 0.77
N LEU A 289 3.39 6.18 1.47
CA LEU A 289 2.25 5.27 1.28
C LEU A 289 0.92 5.94 1.65
N ALA A 290 0.91 6.82 2.65
CA ALA A 290 -0.27 7.61 2.96
C ALA A 290 -0.65 8.56 1.80
N ARG A 291 0.33 9.15 1.07
CA ARG A 291 0.06 9.93 -0.14
C ARG A 291 -0.56 9.08 -1.25
N PHE A 292 -0.07 7.85 -1.43
CA PHE A 292 -0.69 6.88 -2.35
C PHE A 292 -2.16 6.61 -1.97
N ALA A 293 -2.44 6.34 -0.70
CA ALA A 293 -3.80 6.09 -0.23
C ALA A 293 -4.71 7.32 -0.40
N ILE A 294 -4.20 8.53 -0.11
CA ILE A 294 -4.92 9.79 -0.31
C ILE A 294 -5.25 10.01 -1.79
N GLU A 295 -4.34 9.66 -2.72
CA GLU A 295 -4.62 9.72 -4.15
C GLU A 295 -5.83 8.86 -4.53
N VAL A 296 -5.84 7.60 -4.09
CA VAL A 296 -6.98 6.69 -4.34
C VAL A 296 -8.28 7.28 -3.80
N GLN A 297 -8.27 7.82 -2.57
CA GLN A 297 -9.44 8.43 -1.93
C GLN A 297 -9.94 9.68 -2.66
N THR A 298 -9.03 10.59 -3.00
CA THR A 298 -9.38 11.88 -3.61
C THR A 298 -9.83 11.72 -5.06
N ALA A 299 -9.15 10.90 -5.83
CA ALA A 299 -9.54 10.57 -7.20
C ALA A 299 -10.89 9.82 -7.24
N TYR A 300 -11.14 8.89 -6.31
CA TYR A 300 -12.42 8.18 -6.22
C TYR A 300 -13.61 9.13 -6.01
N ARG A 301 -13.44 10.19 -5.21
CA ARG A 301 -14.50 11.16 -4.88
C ARG A 301 -14.82 12.14 -6.01
N GLY A 302 -13.83 12.50 -6.83
CA GLY A 302 -14.03 13.54 -7.84
C GLY A 302 -12.82 13.75 -8.75
N PRO A 303 -12.77 14.88 -9.47
CA PRO A 303 -11.76 15.14 -10.48
C PRO A 303 -10.37 15.55 -9.93
N ALA A 304 -10.14 15.45 -8.64
CA ALA A 304 -8.97 16.02 -7.97
C ALA A 304 -7.73 15.09 -7.89
N GLY A 305 -7.74 13.94 -8.55
CA GLY A 305 -6.58 13.03 -8.57
C GLY A 305 -5.39 13.62 -9.33
N LYS A 306 -4.17 13.35 -8.84
CA LYS A 306 -2.93 13.77 -9.50
C LYS A 306 -2.49 12.79 -10.57
N VAL A 307 -2.72 11.49 -10.32
CA VAL A 307 -2.36 10.37 -11.20
C VAL A 307 -3.60 9.79 -11.87
N LEU A 308 -4.64 9.52 -11.07
CA LEU A 308 -5.83 8.82 -11.50
C LEU A 308 -6.99 9.78 -11.81
N SER A 309 -7.73 9.50 -12.87
CA SER A 309 -9.07 10.02 -13.05
C SER A 309 -10.04 9.36 -12.06
N GLN A 310 -11.22 9.94 -11.88
CA GLN A 310 -12.26 9.33 -11.04
C GLN A 310 -12.66 7.93 -11.54
N ALA A 311 -12.78 7.76 -12.86
CA ALA A 311 -13.10 6.45 -13.46
C ALA A 311 -12.00 5.43 -13.15
N SER A 312 -10.73 5.80 -13.30
CA SER A 312 -9.58 4.94 -13.03
C SER A 312 -9.46 4.58 -11.55
N ALA A 313 -9.70 5.52 -10.64
CA ALA A 313 -9.71 5.24 -9.21
C ALA A 313 -10.84 4.30 -8.80
N ARG A 314 -12.04 4.46 -9.39
CA ARG A 314 -13.15 3.52 -9.19
C ARG A 314 -12.83 2.14 -9.72
N GLU A 315 -12.21 2.06 -10.90
CA GLU A 315 -11.73 0.82 -11.49
C GLU A 315 -10.74 0.09 -10.56
N MET A 316 -9.78 0.84 -10.00
CA MET A 316 -8.73 0.29 -9.13
C MET A 316 -9.27 -0.35 -7.84
N ILE A 317 -10.44 0.08 -7.36
CA ILE A 317 -11.06 -0.47 -6.15
C ILE A 317 -12.40 -1.18 -6.41
N ALA A 318 -12.76 -1.41 -7.68
CA ALA A 318 -13.95 -2.20 -8.02
C ALA A 318 -13.67 -3.69 -7.79
N PRO A 319 -14.43 -4.38 -6.90
CA PRO A 319 -14.27 -5.81 -6.70
C PRO A 319 -14.49 -6.58 -8.00
N THR A 320 -13.65 -7.57 -8.28
CA THR A 320 -13.80 -8.43 -9.47
C THR A 320 -14.93 -9.47 -9.34
N GLY A 321 -15.52 -9.59 -8.15
CA GLY A 321 -16.54 -10.59 -7.83
C GLY A 321 -15.96 -11.96 -7.47
N VAL A 322 -14.65 -12.15 -7.56
CA VAL A 322 -13.95 -13.38 -7.20
C VAL A 322 -12.87 -13.05 -6.17
N GLY A 323 -13.12 -13.40 -4.91
CA GLY A 323 -12.23 -13.06 -3.79
C GLY A 323 -12.29 -11.58 -3.40
N PRO A 324 -11.44 -11.14 -2.46
CA PRO A 324 -11.47 -9.80 -1.91
C PRO A 324 -10.67 -8.76 -2.72
N PHE A 325 -9.93 -9.18 -3.76
CA PHE A 325 -9.08 -8.27 -4.52
C PHE A 325 -9.82 -7.56 -5.64
N ALA A 326 -9.60 -6.27 -5.74
CA ALA A 326 -9.80 -5.44 -6.91
C ALA A 326 -8.49 -5.38 -7.73
N VAL A 327 -8.21 -4.28 -8.43
CA VAL A 327 -6.97 -4.13 -9.21
C VAL A 327 -5.82 -3.72 -8.28
N GLY A 328 -5.17 -4.70 -7.69
CA GLY A 328 -4.01 -4.53 -6.79
C GLY A 328 -4.32 -4.26 -5.33
N LEU A 329 -5.56 -3.98 -4.97
CA LEU A 329 -5.99 -3.68 -3.60
C LEU A 329 -7.00 -4.70 -3.08
N MET A 330 -6.93 -5.05 -1.83
CA MET A 330 -8.02 -5.74 -1.12
C MET A 330 -9.10 -4.72 -0.75
N ILE A 331 -10.36 -5.14 -0.89
CA ILE A 331 -11.53 -4.36 -0.50
C ILE A 331 -12.28 -5.15 0.56
N GLU A 332 -12.49 -4.53 1.71
CA GLU A 332 -13.13 -5.18 2.84
C GLU A 332 -14.13 -4.24 3.53
N LYS A 333 -15.24 -4.79 3.99
CA LYS A 333 -16.11 -4.11 4.95
C LYS A 333 -15.57 -4.37 6.36
N ARG A 334 -15.21 -3.28 7.08
CA ARG A 334 -14.85 -3.31 8.50
C ARG A 334 -15.84 -2.43 9.26
N GLY A 335 -16.53 -3.02 10.22
CA GLY A 335 -17.61 -2.32 10.87
C GLY A 335 -18.67 -1.84 9.86
N GLU A 336 -19.00 -0.56 9.88
CA GLU A 336 -19.92 0.06 8.93
C GLU A 336 -19.22 0.67 7.70
N GLY A 337 -17.87 0.68 7.68
CA GLY A 337 -17.07 1.29 6.62
C GLY A 337 -16.56 0.28 5.57
N TRP A 338 -16.38 0.79 4.35
CA TRP A 338 -15.65 0.11 3.29
C TRP A 338 -14.22 0.64 3.21
N TYR A 339 -13.26 -0.27 3.24
CA TYR A 339 -11.84 0.02 3.26
C TYR A 339 -11.14 -0.64 2.08
N PHE A 340 -10.11 0.02 1.57
CA PHE A 340 -9.10 -0.62 0.74
C PHE A 340 -7.81 -0.76 1.54
N MET A 341 -7.10 -1.85 1.29
CA MET A 341 -5.92 -2.19 2.04
C MET A 341 -4.95 -3.08 1.28
N HIS A 342 -3.74 -3.17 1.78
CA HIS A 342 -2.78 -4.22 1.42
C HIS A 342 -1.75 -4.36 2.54
N SER A 343 -1.43 -5.60 2.90
CA SER A 343 -0.34 -5.92 3.81
C SER A 343 0.93 -6.31 3.05
N GLY A 344 2.06 -6.30 3.73
CA GLY A 344 3.33 -6.71 3.16
C GLY A 344 4.23 -7.43 4.16
N GLY A 345 4.96 -8.43 3.68
CA GLY A 345 5.99 -9.13 4.42
C GLY A 345 7.16 -9.48 3.51
N ASN A 346 8.35 -8.99 3.86
CA ASN A 346 9.63 -9.34 3.28
C ASN A 346 10.54 -9.91 4.38
N TRP A 347 11.73 -10.34 4.00
CA TRP A 347 12.74 -10.80 4.95
C TRP A 347 13.07 -9.72 5.98
N GLY A 348 12.56 -9.92 7.22
CA GLY A 348 12.74 -9.02 8.35
C GLY A 348 11.99 -7.68 8.29
N PHE A 349 10.95 -7.55 7.46
CA PHE A 349 10.05 -6.40 7.39
C PHE A 349 8.60 -6.84 7.31
N SER A 350 7.72 -6.07 7.95
CA SER A 350 6.27 -6.24 7.82
C SER A 350 5.59 -4.87 7.77
N CYS A 351 4.47 -4.77 7.07
CA CYS A 351 3.72 -3.52 6.97
C CYS A 351 2.25 -3.76 6.66
N ASP A 352 1.44 -2.77 6.95
CA ASP A 352 0.04 -2.70 6.54
C ASP A 352 -0.35 -1.26 6.18
N MET A 353 -1.26 -1.15 5.22
CA MET A 353 -1.88 0.09 4.80
C MET A 353 -3.38 -0.13 4.71
N VAL A 354 -4.14 0.61 5.52
CA VAL A 354 -5.60 0.56 5.57
C VAL A 354 -6.16 1.96 5.42
N ALA A 355 -7.08 2.17 4.48
CA ALA A 355 -7.71 3.46 4.30
C ALA A 355 -9.19 3.33 3.92
N HIS A 356 -10.02 4.22 4.45
CA HIS A 356 -11.43 4.25 4.16
C HIS A 356 -11.68 4.76 2.72
N VAL A 357 -12.56 4.09 1.97
CA VAL A 357 -12.83 4.42 0.56
C VAL A 357 -13.31 5.87 0.36
N ARG A 358 -14.05 6.44 1.30
CA ARG A 358 -14.75 7.73 1.09
C ARG A 358 -14.47 8.81 2.14
N LYS A 359 -14.07 8.45 3.37
CA LYS A 359 -14.10 9.38 4.51
C LYS A 359 -12.77 10.11 4.77
N GLY A 360 -11.72 9.83 3.98
CA GLY A 360 -10.46 10.56 4.06
C GLY A 360 -9.65 10.27 5.31
N TYR A 361 -9.76 9.09 5.88
CA TYR A 361 -8.90 8.62 6.95
C TYR A 361 -8.27 7.26 6.61
N GLY A 362 -7.16 6.97 7.24
CA GLY A 362 -6.38 5.77 7.05
C GLY A 362 -5.15 5.74 7.93
N VAL A 363 -4.47 4.62 7.94
CA VAL A 363 -3.21 4.42 8.66
C VAL A 363 -2.29 3.54 7.85
N VAL A 364 -1.00 3.84 7.94
CA VAL A 364 0.08 3.01 7.43
C VAL A 364 1.02 2.70 8.58
N VAL A 365 1.33 1.42 8.76
CA VAL A 365 2.25 0.94 9.80
C VAL A 365 3.33 0.10 9.13
N MET A 366 4.59 0.41 9.41
CA MET A 366 5.75 -0.34 8.91
C MET A 366 6.65 -0.73 10.07
N VAL A 367 7.15 -1.96 10.08
CA VAL A 367 8.04 -2.48 11.13
C VAL A 367 9.24 -3.20 10.51
N ASN A 368 10.39 -3.15 11.19
CA ASN A 368 11.62 -3.83 10.80
C ASN A 368 11.85 -5.08 11.65
N GLY A 369 10.93 -6.01 11.60
CA GLY A 369 11.00 -7.26 12.35
C GLY A 369 9.76 -8.11 12.18
N GLY A 370 9.63 -9.14 12.99
CA GLY A 370 8.38 -9.89 13.10
C GLY A 370 7.29 -9.01 13.68
N ALA A 371 6.20 -8.81 12.92
CA ALA A 371 5.15 -7.88 13.32
C ALA A 371 4.34 -8.35 14.54
N GLY A 372 4.17 -9.67 14.70
CA GLY A 372 3.22 -10.16 15.68
C GLY A 372 1.87 -9.43 15.56
N PRO A 373 1.15 -9.19 16.64
CA PRO A 373 -0.10 -8.44 16.63
C PRO A 373 0.06 -6.92 16.65
N ILE A 374 1.29 -6.37 16.67
CA ILE A 374 1.53 -4.94 16.90
C ILE A 374 0.95 -4.04 15.80
N ILE A 375 1.02 -4.47 14.54
CA ILE A 375 0.47 -3.68 13.43
C ILE A 375 -1.03 -3.52 13.64
N ARG A 376 -1.74 -4.61 13.87
CA ARG A 376 -3.19 -4.57 14.11
C ARG A 376 -3.55 -3.80 15.37
N GLU A 377 -2.74 -3.92 16.42
CA GLU A 377 -2.93 -3.15 17.66
C GLU A 377 -2.85 -1.66 17.41
N ILE A 378 -1.87 -1.19 16.62
CA ILE A 378 -1.73 0.22 16.26
C ILE A 378 -2.93 0.69 15.42
N GLU A 379 -3.35 -0.09 14.42
CA GLU A 379 -4.53 0.23 13.61
C GLU A 379 -5.77 0.42 14.47
N ASP A 380 -6.02 -0.49 15.40
CA ASP A 380 -7.18 -0.44 16.27
C ASP A 380 -7.13 0.73 17.26
N ARG A 381 -5.93 1.06 17.79
CA ARG A 381 -5.73 2.25 18.64
C ARG A 381 -5.96 3.55 17.88
N VAL A 382 -5.48 3.63 16.63
CA VAL A 382 -5.76 4.76 15.74
C VAL A 382 -7.26 4.85 15.47
N ALA A 383 -7.90 3.77 15.06
CA ALA A 383 -9.32 3.74 14.78
C ALA A 383 -10.15 4.16 16.02
N ALA A 384 -9.79 3.70 17.22
CA ALA A 384 -10.42 4.09 18.48
C ALA A 384 -10.19 5.56 18.84
N ALA A 385 -8.96 6.06 18.66
CA ALA A 385 -8.61 7.45 18.95
C ALA A 385 -9.39 8.44 18.07
N TYR A 386 -9.57 8.09 16.79
CA TYR A 386 -10.25 8.93 15.80
C TYR A 386 -11.74 8.60 15.61
N GLY A 387 -12.28 7.61 16.32
CA GLY A 387 -13.69 7.23 16.22
C GLY A 387 -14.09 6.72 14.84
N TRP A 388 -13.23 5.86 14.23
CA TRP A 388 -13.51 5.30 12.91
C TRP A 388 -14.66 4.29 12.96
N ASP A 389 -15.38 4.18 11.85
CA ASP A 389 -16.49 3.23 11.69
C ASP A 389 -16.04 1.76 11.47
N SER A 390 -14.73 1.50 11.49
CA SER A 390 -14.17 0.14 11.47
C SER A 390 -14.36 -0.63 12.77
N LEU A 391 -14.69 0.05 13.87
CA LEU A 391 -14.79 -0.48 15.23
C LEU A 391 -16.23 -0.37 15.78
N ASP A 392 -17.25 -0.82 15.06
CA ASP A 392 -18.60 -0.92 15.58
C ASP A 392 -18.79 -2.01 16.65
N LYS A 393 -17.85 -2.97 16.71
CA LYS A 393 -17.79 -4.00 17.75
C LYS A 393 -16.33 -4.28 18.13
N PRO A 394 -16.07 -4.63 19.44
CA PRO A 394 -14.74 -5.10 19.84
C PRO A 394 -14.36 -6.32 19.00
N ILE A 395 -13.20 -6.24 18.35
CA ILE A 395 -12.66 -7.38 17.62
C ILE A 395 -11.96 -8.28 18.65
N PRO A 396 -12.38 -9.53 18.83
CA PRO A 396 -11.63 -10.48 19.68
C PRO A 396 -10.21 -10.63 19.13
N ARG A 397 -9.22 -10.58 19.99
CA ARG A 397 -7.79 -10.73 19.63
C ARG A 397 -7.21 -12.01 20.16
#